data_35e5637b108d0d0cf07d1185c09c4c77
#
_entry.id   35e5637b108d0d0cf07d1185c09c4c77
#
_cell.length_a   1.000
_cell.length_b   1.000
_cell.length_c   1.000
_cell.angle_alpha   90.00
_cell.angle_beta   90.00
_cell.angle_gamma   90.00
#
_symmetry.space_group_name_H-M   'P 1'
#
loop_
_entity.id
_entity.type
_entity.pdbx_description
1 polymer ?
#
loop_
_entity_poly.entity_id
_entity_poly.type
_entity_poly.pdbx_seq_one_letter_code
_entity_poly.pdbx_strand_id
1 'polypeptide(L)'
;QGPLGCWLWTGAKEYQGYGYFHYEHKKPPIRAHRLSFKLMYGDMLLEKPNICHKCDNRACVNPLHLFLGTHQENVKDRTIKGRGVRGSKQWASKLTEKDVLEIRKLLTQNVNTLEIAKKFNVSRSNIQKIASREYWGWLHE
;
A
#
# COMPACT_ATOMS: atom_id res chain seq x y z
N GLN A 1 4.13 25.26 2.21
CA GLN A 1 3.01 24.32 2.07
C GLN A 1 3.37 23.30 0.99
N GLY A 2 3.09 22.02 1.24
CA GLY A 2 3.27 20.97 0.25
C GLY A 2 2.11 20.87 -0.75
N PRO A 3 2.19 19.95 -1.73
CA PRO A 3 1.11 19.71 -2.67
C PRO A 3 -0.23 19.53 -1.96
N LEU A 4 -1.31 20.03 -2.54
CA LEU A 4 -2.68 19.91 -2.01
C LEU A 4 -2.89 20.51 -0.59
N GLY A 5 -2.13 21.54 -0.18
CA GLY A 5 -2.27 22.17 1.13
C GLY A 5 -1.75 21.33 2.30
N CYS A 6 -0.85 20.39 2.06
CA CYS A 6 -0.20 19.63 3.12
C CYS A 6 0.69 20.52 4.00
N TRP A 7 0.59 20.34 5.31
CA TRP A 7 1.54 20.89 6.28
C TRP A 7 2.65 19.86 6.49
N LEU A 8 3.82 20.12 5.93
CA LEU A 8 4.92 19.17 5.98
C LEU A 8 5.69 19.29 7.28
N TRP A 9 5.84 18.19 7.99
CA TRP A 9 6.71 18.10 9.14
C TRP A 9 8.18 18.31 8.74
N THR A 10 8.82 19.28 9.38
CA THR A 10 10.22 19.67 9.10
C THR A 10 11.23 19.08 10.09
N GLY A 11 10.75 18.53 11.22
CA GLY A 11 11.59 17.89 12.22
C GLY A 11 12.00 16.46 11.85
N ALA A 12 12.47 15.69 12.83
CA ALA A 12 12.93 14.33 12.66
C ALA A 12 11.84 13.39 12.08
N LYS A 13 12.27 12.47 11.21
CA LYS A 13 11.40 11.48 10.56
C LYS A 13 11.93 10.07 10.80
N GLU A 14 11.04 9.12 11.04
CA GLU A 14 11.40 7.70 11.06
C GLU A 14 11.66 7.17 9.64
N TYR A 15 12.28 6.00 9.54
CA TYR A 15 12.61 5.34 8.27
C TYR A 15 11.44 5.29 7.28
N GLN A 16 10.23 5.11 7.78
CA GLN A 16 9.02 5.07 6.95
C GLN A 16 8.55 6.45 6.45
N GLY A 17 9.19 7.55 6.88
CA GLY A 17 8.87 8.91 6.47
C GLY A 17 7.84 9.64 7.34
N TYR A 18 7.37 9.03 8.43
CA TYR A 18 6.51 9.71 9.40
C TYR A 18 7.32 10.66 10.27
N GLY A 19 6.83 11.89 10.45
CA GLY A 19 7.38 12.81 11.42
C GLY A 19 7.18 12.33 12.85
N TYR A 20 8.17 12.51 13.70
CA TYR A 20 8.06 12.24 15.13
C TYR A 20 8.81 13.26 15.95
N PHE A 21 8.50 13.33 17.27
CA PHE A 21 9.27 14.10 18.23
C PHE A 21 9.09 13.52 19.65
N HIS A 22 10.04 13.87 20.50
CA HIS A 22 10.00 13.58 21.94
C HIS A 22 9.41 14.78 22.69
N TYR A 23 8.30 14.60 23.38
CA TYR A 23 7.66 15.65 24.16
C TYR A 23 8.00 15.56 25.66
N GLU A 24 8.47 14.38 26.11
CA GLU A 24 8.95 14.16 27.47
C GLU A 24 10.22 13.31 27.45
N HIS A 25 11.16 13.63 28.36
CA HIS A 25 12.36 12.83 28.54
C HIS A 25 11.99 11.43 29.06
N LYS A 26 12.61 10.38 28.48
CA LYS A 26 12.38 8.95 28.80
C LYS A 26 11.04 8.38 28.33
N LYS A 27 10.15 9.14 27.67
CA LYS A 27 8.97 8.59 27.02
C LYS A 27 9.24 8.29 25.53
N PRO A 28 8.57 7.26 24.95
CA PRO A 28 8.70 6.98 23.54
C PRO A 28 8.25 8.19 22.68
N PRO A 29 8.86 8.37 21.49
CA PRO A 29 8.47 9.46 20.61
C PRO A 29 7.02 9.32 20.16
N ILE A 30 6.35 10.42 19.97
CA ILE A 30 5.01 10.48 19.40
C ILE A 30 5.08 10.83 17.91
N ARG A 31 4.28 10.19 17.08
CA ARG A 31 4.15 10.55 15.68
C ARG A 31 3.45 11.90 15.55
N ALA A 32 4.07 12.84 14.81
CA ALA A 32 3.63 14.22 14.70
C ALA A 32 2.17 14.36 14.20
N HIS A 33 1.77 13.56 13.20
CA HIS A 33 0.39 13.57 12.69
C HIS A 33 -0.63 13.10 13.76
N ARG A 34 -0.23 12.17 14.65
CA ARG A 34 -1.12 11.72 15.75
C ARG A 34 -1.35 12.83 16.77
N LEU A 35 -0.29 13.56 17.12
CA LEU A 35 -0.43 14.70 18.00
C LEU A 35 -1.25 15.82 17.35
N SER A 36 -0.99 16.13 16.08
CA SER A 36 -1.76 17.14 15.35
C SER A 36 -3.26 16.81 15.35
N PHE A 37 -3.62 15.54 15.10
CA PHE A 37 -5.01 15.09 15.15
C PHE A 37 -5.59 15.23 16.56
N LYS A 38 -4.85 14.81 17.59
CA LYS A 38 -5.28 14.92 19.00
C LYS A 38 -5.50 16.37 19.43
N LEU A 39 -4.62 17.29 19.05
CA LEU A 39 -4.75 18.72 19.35
C LEU A 39 -5.99 19.35 18.72
N MET A 40 -6.39 18.89 17.55
CA MET A 40 -7.56 19.44 16.83
C MET A 40 -8.87 18.80 17.28
N TYR A 41 -8.89 17.49 17.52
CA TYR A 41 -10.13 16.73 17.72
C TYR A 41 -10.27 16.07 19.09
N GLY A 42 -9.28 16.24 19.98
CA GLY A 42 -9.25 15.59 21.30
C GLY A 42 -8.91 14.10 21.24
N ASP A 43 -9.11 13.42 22.37
CA ASP A 43 -8.81 11.98 22.53
C ASP A 43 -9.96 11.10 21.99
N MET A 44 -10.23 11.15 20.70
CA MET A 44 -11.28 10.33 20.03
C MET A 44 -10.79 8.93 19.60
N LEU A 45 -9.76 8.37 20.26
CA LEU A 45 -9.01 7.21 19.78
C LEU A 45 -9.57 5.84 20.18
N LEU A 46 -10.63 5.78 21.01
CA LEU A 46 -11.04 4.51 21.64
C LEU A 46 -11.62 3.47 20.68
N GLU A 47 -12.33 3.88 19.63
CA GLU A 47 -12.96 2.96 18.68
C GLU A 47 -12.16 2.75 17.38
N LYS A 48 -11.37 3.74 16.98
CA LYS A 48 -10.62 3.71 15.73
C LYS A 48 -9.14 4.05 15.98
N PRO A 49 -8.28 3.05 16.19
CA PRO A 49 -6.91 3.26 16.68
C PRO A 49 -5.94 3.82 15.63
N ASN A 50 -6.31 3.83 14.34
CA ASN A 50 -5.43 4.30 13.29
C ASN A 50 -5.79 5.72 12.84
N ILE A 51 -4.79 6.60 12.79
CA ILE A 51 -4.91 7.89 12.12
C ILE A 51 -4.27 7.75 10.75
N CYS A 52 -5.08 7.88 9.71
CA CYS A 52 -4.74 7.68 8.32
C CYS A 52 -4.67 9.00 7.56
N HIS A 53 -3.89 9.04 6.47
CA HIS A 53 -3.78 10.22 5.62
C HIS A 53 -4.68 10.10 4.39
N LYS A 54 -5.56 11.09 4.16
CA LYS A 54 -6.31 11.22 2.91
C LYS A 54 -5.37 11.56 1.74
N CYS A 55 -4.36 12.39 2.01
CA CYS A 55 -3.35 12.86 1.04
C CYS A 55 -2.20 11.89 0.77
N ASP A 56 -2.16 10.73 1.44
CA ASP A 56 -1.11 9.71 1.36
C ASP A 56 0.33 10.19 1.67
N ASN A 57 0.49 11.41 2.13
CA ASN A 57 1.78 11.96 2.51
C ASN A 57 2.07 11.73 3.99
N ARG A 58 3.00 10.84 4.30
CA ARG A 58 3.36 10.45 5.68
C ARG A 58 3.96 11.58 6.51
N ALA A 59 4.57 12.58 5.85
CA ALA A 59 5.11 13.76 6.52
C ALA A 59 4.05 14.85 6.77
N CYS A 60 2.83 14.69 6.27
CA CYS A 60 1.77 15.66 6.45
C CYS A 60 1.24 15.61 7.89
N VAL A 61 1.14 16.78 8.51
CA VAL A 61 0.54 16.97 9.84
C VAL A 61 -0.71 17.85 9.81
N ASN A 62 -1.23 18.17 8.62
CA ASN A 62 -2.49 18.93 8.51
C ASN A 62 -3.65 18.06 9.02
N PRO A 63 -4.36 18.45 10.11
CA PRO A 63 -5.42 17.63 10.69
C PRO A 63 -6.61 17.42 9.73
N LEU A 64 -6.86 18.33 8.81
CA LEU A 64 -7.92 18.20 7.79
C LEU A 64 -7.61 17.09 6.75
N HIS A 65 -6.33 16.74 6.61
CA HIS A 65 -5.87 15.63 5.77
C HIS A 65 -5.84 14.29 6.48
N LEU A 66 -6.22 14.26 7.76
CA LEU A 66 -6.21 13.06 8.59
C LEU A 66 -7.64 12.57 8.83
N PHE A 67 -7.76 11.28 9.10
CA PHE A 67 -9.02 10.67 9.52
C PHE A 67 -8.76 9.47 10.43
N LEU A 68 -9.73 9.17 11.28
CA LEU A 68 -9.71 7.96 12.10
C LEU A 68 -10.19 6.77 11.27
N GLY A 69 -9.48 5.66 11.36
CA GLY A 69 -9.84 4.43 10.68
C GLY A 69 -9.56 3.19 11.52
N THR A 70 -10.37 2.16 11.33
CA THR A 70 -10.09 0.80 11.80
C THR A 70 -8.95 0.19 10.97
N HIS A 71 -8.39 -0.92 11.45
CA HIS A 71 -7.41 -1.66 10.66
C HIS A 71 -7.98 -2.10 9.30
N GLN A 72 -9.23 -2.55 9.25
CA GLN A 72 -9.90 -2.97 8.03
C GLN A 72 -10.08 -1.81 7.04
N GLU A 73 -10.53 -0.64 7.51
CA GLU A 73 -10.66 0.57 6.69
C GLU A 73 -9.31 1.00 6.10
N ASN A 74 -8.23 0.95 6.88
CA ASN A 74 -6.88 1.26 6.41
C ASN A 74 -6.38 0.26 5.35
N VAL A 75 -6.64 -1.03 5.53
CA VAL A 75 -6.31 -2.06 4.53
C VAL A 75 -7.11 -1.84 3.25
N LYS A 76 -8.41 -1.56 3.36
CA LYS A 76 -9.29 -1.27 2.22
C LYS A 76 -8.83 -0.03 1.44
N ASP A 77 -8.51 1.06 2.14
CA ASP A 77 -7.96 2.30 1.53
C ASP A 77 -6.65 2.00 0.77
N ARG A 78 -5.74 1.24 1.38
CA ARG A 78 -4.50 0.81 0.73
C ARG A 78 -4.76 0.00 -0.55
N THR A 79 -5.77 -0.87 -0.54
CA THR A 79 -6.14 -1.71 -1.68
C THR A 79 -6.75 -0.87 -2.80
N ILE A 80 -7.72 0.00 -2.48
CA ILE A 80 -8.38 0.89 -3.44
C ILE A 80 -7.35 1.82 -4.11
N LYS A 81 -6.44 2.38 -3.33
CA LYS A 81 -5.37 3.27 -3.83
C LYS A 81 -4.20 2.52 -4.49
N GLY A 82 -4.30 1.21 -4.65
CA GLY A 82 -3.27 0.41 -5.32
C GLY A 82 -1.90 0.37 -4.63
N ARG A 83 -1.82 0.72 -3.34
CA ARG A 83 -0.56 0.83 -2.57
C ARG A 83 -0.06 -0.50 -1.99
N GLY A 84 -0.76 -1.60 -2.27
CA GLY A 84 -0.31 -2.94 -1.89
C GLY A 84 0.95 -3.35 -2.66
N VAL A 85 1.80 -4.15 -2.03
CA VAL A 85 2.91 -4.81 -2.73
C VAL A 85 2.30 -5.75 -3.77
N ARG A 86 2.70 -5.60 -5.04
CA ARG A 86 2.16 -6.37 -6.16
C ARG A 86 3.28 -6.93 -7.02
N GLY A 87 2.95 -7.95 -7.78
CA GLY A 87 3.83 -8.52 -8.78
C GLY A 87 5.09 -9.15 -8.18
N SER A 88 6.20 -9.01 -8.89
CA SER A 88 7.51 -9.54 -8.47
C SER A 88 8.02 -8.98 -7.14
N LYS A 89 7.46 -7.85 -6.68
CA LYS A 89 7.79 -7.27 -5.37
C LYS A 89 7.19 -8.04 -4.18
N GLN A 90 6.25 -8.96 -4.41
CA GLN A 90 5.80 -9.87 -3.37
C GLN A 90 6.84 -10.97 -3.13
N TRP A 91 7.26 -11.15 -1.88
CA TRP A 91 8.29 -12.15 -1.50
C TRP A 91 7.96 -13.59 -1.96
N ALA A 92 6.68 -13.94 -2.07
CA ALA A 92 6.21 -15.25 -2.51
C ALA A 92 5.91 -15.33 -4.02
N SER A 93 6.15 -14.25 -4.78
CA SER A 93 5.89 -14.27 -6.23
C SER A 93 6.94 -15.11 -6.95
N LYS A 94 6.47 -16.14 -7.67
CA LYS A 94 7.32 -16.95 -8.56
C LYS A 94 7.46 -16.35 -9.95
N LEU A 95 6.60 -15.41 -10.31
CA LEU A 95 6.54 -14.79 -11.63
C LEU A 95 6.91 -13.32 -11.54
N THR A 96 7.61 -12.86 -12.56
CA THR A 96 7.87 -11.44 -12.79
C THR A 96 6.82 -10.86 -13.75
N GLU A 97 6.79 -9.53 -13.89
CA GLU A 97 5.95 -8.83 -14.85
C GLU A 97 6.23 -9.32 -16.30
N LYS A 98 7.51 -9.54 -16.63
CA LYS A 98 7.94 -10.06 -17.94
C LYS A 98 7.39 -11.47 -18.20
N ASP A 99 7.47 -12.34 -17.20
CA ASP A 99 6.93 -13.69 -17.31
C ASP A 99 5.42 -13.68 -17.60
N VAL A 100 4.69 -12.80 -16.94
CA VAL A 100 3.23 -12.68 -17.13
C VAL A 100 2.88 -12.16 -18.50
N LEU A 101 3.62 -11.21 -19.06
CA LEU A 101 3.43 -10.73 -20.42
C LEU A 101 3.73 -11.84 -21.43
N GLU A 102 4.80 -12.62 -21.21
CA GLU A 102 5.12 -13.77 -22.07
C GLU A 102 4.04 -14.86 -21.98
N ILE A 103 3.54 -15.18 -20.79
CA ILE A 103 2.42 -16.10 -20.59
C ILE A 103 1.20 -15.64 -21.39
N ARG A 104 0.83 -14.36 -21.32
CA ARG A 104 -0.29 -13.82 -22.11
C ARG A 104 -0.08 -13.95 -23.60
N LYS A 105 1.13 -13.65 -24.08
CA LYS A 105 1.50 -13.84 -25.50
C LYS A 105 1.36 -15.30 -25.93
N LEU A 106 1.82 -16.26 -25.13
CA LEU A 106 1.68 -17.69 -25.43
C LEU A 106 0.20 -18.11 -25.44
N LEU A 107 -0.63 -17.56 -24.55
CA LEU A 107 -2.07 -17.81 -24.54
C LEU A 107 -2.77 -17.28 -25.80
N THR A 108 -2.39 -16.13 -26.34
CA THR A 108 -2.92 -15.62 -27.61
C THR A 108 -2.49 -16.48 -28.83
N GLN A 109 -1.38 -17.19 -28.70
CA GLN A 109 -0.89 -18.16 -29.70
C GLN A 109 -1.55 -19.55 -29.54
N ASN A 110 -2.55 -19.69 -28.68
CA ASN A 110 -3.25 -20.96 -28.38
C ASN A 110 -2.35 -22.08 -27.83
N VAL A 111 -1.22 -21.74 -27.22
CA VAL A 111 -0.37 -22.72 -26.53
C VAL A 111 -1.12 -23.31 -25.34
N ASN A 112 -0.99 -24.62 -25.14
CA ASN A 112 -1.70 -25.32 -24.06
C ASN A 112 -1.32 -24.81 -22.68
N THR A 113 -2.34 -24.51 -21.85
CA THR A 113 -2.14 -23.98 -20.49
C THR A 113 -1.28 -24.89 -19.60
N LEU A 114 -1.27 -26.21 -19.83
CA LEU A 114 -0.43 -27.15 -19.10
C LEU A 114 1.04 -27.02 -19.48
N GLU A 115 1.34 -26.81 -20.74
CA GLU A 115 2.70 -26.57 -21.24
C GLU A 115 3.26 -25.26 -20.71
N ILE A 116 2.45 -24.20 -20.75
CA ILE A 116 2.81 -22.90 -20.18
C ILE A 116 3.10 -23.05 -18.67
N ALA A 117 2.22 -23.76 -17.94
CA ALA A 117 2.39 -23.98 -16.50
C ALA A 117 3.70 -24.70 -16.17
N LYS A 118 4.07 -25.72 -16.96
CA LYS A 118 5.36 -26.43 -16.83
C LYS A 118 6.54 -25.51 -17.13
N LYS A 119 6.49 -24.73 -18.21
CA LYS A 119 7.55 -23.79 -18.61
C LYS A 119 7.89 -22.79 -17.51
N PHE A 120 6.86 -22.21 -16.85
CA PHE A 120 7.03 -21.19 -15.82
C PHE A 120 7.02 -21.72 -14.38
N ASN A 121 7.01 -23.05 -14.20
CA ASN A 121 6.99 -23.71 -12.89
C ASN A 121 5.89 -23.21 -11.95
N VAL A 122 4.67 -23.09 -12.49
CA VAL A 122 3.46 -22.68 -11.75
C VAL A 122 2.32 -23.67 -12.00
N SER A 123 1.25 -23.59 -11.21
CA SER A 123 0.08 -24.43 -11.42
C SER A 123 -0.71 -24.00 -12.66
N ARG A 124 -1.41 -24.94 -13.31
CA ARG A 124 -2.35 -24.65 -14.41
C ARG A 124 -3.42 -23.63 -13.98
N SER A 125 -3.90 -23.72 -12.72
CA SER A 125 -4.84 -22.76 -12.17
C SER A 125 -4.29 -21.32 -12.15
N ASN A 126 -2.99 -21.15 -11.87
CA ASN A 126 -2.36 -19.83 -11.96
C ASN A 126 -2.40 -19.27 -13.38
N ILE A 127 -2.12 -20.11 -14.39
CA ILE A 127 -2.21 -19.68 -15.80
C ILE A 127 -3.63 -19.28 -16.17
N GLN A 128 -4.65 -20.04 -15.72
CA GLN A 128 -6.05 -19.69 -15.95
C GLN A 128 -6.45 -18.35 -15.29
N LYS A 129 -5.97 -18.08 -14.06
CA LYS A 129 -6.20 -16.81 -13.36
C LYS A 129 -5.46 -15.63 -13.99
N ILE A 130 -4.32 -15.86 -14.61
CA ILE A 130 -3.63 -14.85 -15.41
C ILE A 130 -4.41 -14.56 -16.71
N ALA A 131 -4.93 -15.61 -17.37
CA ALA A 131 -5.75 -15.48 -18.58
C ALA A 131 -7.05 -14.69 -18.30
N SER A 132 -7.75 -14.99 -17.22
CA SER A 132 -8.96 -14.27 -16.79
C SER A 132 -8.71 -12.88 -16.20
N ARG A 133 -7.46 -12.46 -16.07
CA ARG A 133 -7.02 -11.22 -15.40
C ARG A 133 -7.41 -11.13 -13.91
N GLU A 134 -7.83 -12.21 -13.29
CA GLU A 134 -8.02 -12.29 -11.84
C GLU A 134 -6.68 -12.04 -11.12
N TYR A 135 -5.61 -12.68 -11.63
CA TYR A 135 -4.24 -12.39 -11.20
C TYR A 135 -3.56 -11.46 -12.21
N TRP A 136 -2.79 -10.50 -11.69
CA TRP A 136 -2.05 -9.53 -12.49
C TRP A 136 -2.94 -8.62 -13.37
N GLY A 137 -4.22 -8.47 -13.04
CA GLY A 137 -5.16 -7.66 -13.83
C GLY A 137 -4.77 -6.18 -13.96
N TRP A 138 -3.92 -5.70 -13.06
CA TRP A 138 -3.37 -4.34 -13.07
C TRP A 138 -2.21 -4.16 -14.07
N LEU A 139 -1.59 -5.27 -14.53
CA LEU A 139 -0.50 -5.21 -15.50
C LEU A 139 -1.11 -5.08 -16.91
N HIS A 140 -0.85 -3.95 -17.56
CA HIS A 140 -1.22 -3.67 -18.94
C HIS A 140 -0.08 -4.05 -19.89
N GLU A 141 -0.43 -4.37 -21.11
CA GLU A 141 0.50 -4.66 -22.23
C GLU A 141 1.12 -3.37 -22.72
#